data_b8f9add335bd8b718f66c9fef87de87e
#
_entry.id   b8f9add335bd8b718f66c9fef87de87e
#
_cell.length_a   1.000
_cell.length_b   1.000
_cell.length_c   1.000
_cell.angle_alpha   90.00
_cell.angle_beta   90.00
_cell.angle_gamma   90.00
#
_symmetry.space_group_name_H-M   'P 1'
#
loop_
_entity.id
_entity.type
_entity.pdbx_description
1 polymer ?
#
loop_
_entity_poly.entity_id
_entity_poly.type
_entity_poly.pdbx_seq_one_letter_code
_entity_poly.pdbx_strand_id
1 'polypeptide(L)'
;VLLDIELDVAQGEFVALMGPSGSGKSTLLNLIAGIDKPSSGTIEIGGVDIARLSEGELADWRANNVGFIFQFYNLLPVLSAFDNVELPLLLTGLGARQRHERVAQVLQLVGLSDRADHYPSELSGGQQQRVAIARALVTDPQLIVADEPTGDLDRTTGEEVLSLLDQLVHELGKTIVMVTHDPKAAARAGRMVHLEKGVLVDESPAH
;
A
#
# COMPACT_ATOMS: atom_id res chain seq x y z
N VAL A 1 -0.61 -21.49 3.33
CA VAL A 1 -2.06 -21.61 3.25
C VAL A 1 -2.65 -20.94 4.48
N LEU A 2 -3.65 -20.09 4.31
CA LEU A 2 -4.36 -19.40 5.39
C LEU A 2 -5.54 -20.27 5.86
N LEU A 3 -5.79 -20.27 7.16
CA LEU A 3 -6.82 -21.09 7.80
C LEU A 3 -7.66 -20.19 8.73
N ASP A 4 -8.96 -20.13 8.45
CA ASP A 4 -9.97 -19.48 9.31
C ASP A 4 -9.54 -18.08 9.79
N ILE A 5 -9.14 -17.22 8.84
CA ILE A 5 -8.75 -15.85 9.13
C ILE A 5 -10.01 -15.01 9.37
N GLU A 6 -10.10 -14.40 10.54
CA GLU A 6 -11.05 -13.34 10.86
C GLU A 6 -10.26 -12.07 11.17
N LEU A 7 -10.39 -11.05 10.35
CA LEU A 7 -9.68 -9.77 10.49
C LEU A 7 -10.62 -8.63 10.12
N ASP A 8 -10.94 -7.80 11.07
CA ASP A 8 -11.65 -6.54 10.85
C ASP A 8 -10.64 -5.38 10.88
N VAL A 9 -10.73 -4.49 9.90
CA VAL A 9 -9.92 -3.26 9.82
C VAL A 9 -10.85 -2.08 9.67
N ALA A 10 -10.80 -1.16 10.61
CA ALA A 10 -11.63 0.05 10.56
C ALA A 10 -11.14 1.01 9.49
N GLN A 11 -12.05 1.81 8.93
CA GLN A 11 -11.67 2.89 8.03
C GLN A 11 -10.77 3.89 8.76
N GLY A 12 -9.67 4.29 8.14
CA GLY A 12 -8.68 5.17 8.74
C GLY A 12 -7.77 4.49 9.76
N GLU A 13 -7.76 3.16 9.81
CA GLU A 13 -6.87 2.40 10.69
C GLU A 13 -5.54 2.08 10.00
N PHE A 14 -4.47 2.10 10.77
CA PHE A 14 -3.16 1.59 10.38
C PHE A 14 -2.89 0.27 11.09
N VAL A 15 -2.88 -0.83 10.35
CA VAL A 15 -2.63 -2.19 10.86
C VAL A 15 -1.32 -2.72 10.35
N ALA A 16 -0.50 -3.29 11.24
CA ALA A 16 0.70 -4.02 10.89
C ALA A 16 0.48 -5.53 11.02
N LEU A 17 0.73 -6.28 9.95
CA LEU A 17 0.77 -7.73 9.93
C LEU A 17 2.20 -8.21 10.15
N MET A 18 2.43 -8.89 11.24
CA MET A 18 3.73 -9.46 11.59
C MET A 18 3.70 -11.00 11.55
N GLY A 19 4.87 -11.61 11.58
CA GLY A 19 5.02 -13.06 11.65
C GLY A 19 6.25 -13.55 10.92
N PRO A 20 6.67 -14.82 11.15
CA PRO A 20 7.84 -15.38 10.52
C PRO A 20 7.71 -15.51 9.00
N SER A 21 8.84 -15.71 8.31
CA SER A 21 8.82 -15.98 6.87
C SER A 21 7.99 -17.25 6.59
N GLY A 22 7.19 -17.22 5.54
CA GLY A 22 6.32 -18.33 5.16
C GLY A 22 5.04 -18.48 6.00
N SER A 23 4.73 -17.56 6.93
CA SER A 23 3.49 -17.62 7.72
C SER A 23 2.21 -17.30 6.93
N GLY A 24 2.32 -16.74 5.72
CA GLY A 24 1.17 -16.40 4.87
C GLY A 24 0.86 -14.90 4.76
N LYS A 25 1.71 -14.01 5.29
CA LYS A 25 1.49 -12.54 5.29
C LYS A 25 1.25 -11.96 3.89
N SER A 26 2.17 -12.24 2.95
CA SER A 26 2.03 -11.77 1.56
C SER A 26 0.81 -12.39 0.87
N THR A 27 0.46 -13.64 1.20
CA THR A 27 -0.77 -14.27 0.71
C THR A 27 -2.00 -13.54 1.24
N LEU A 28 -2.05 -13.20 2.53
CA LEU A 28 -3.15 -12.45 3.12
C LEU A 28 -3.22 -11.04 2.51
N LEU A 29 -2.09 -10.38 2.32
CA LEU A 29 -2.02 -9.07 1.69
C LEU A 29 -2.56 -9.11 0.24
N ASN A 30 -2.20 -10.14 -0.53
CA ASN A 30 -2.69 -10.32 -1.90
C ASN A 30 -4.20 -10.58 -1.96
N LEU A 31 -4.75 -11.32 -1.00
CA LEU A 31 -6.20 -11.53 -0.88
C LEU A 31 -6.93 -10.22 -0.55
N ILE A 32 -6.44 -9.46 0.43
CA ILE A 32 -6.98 -8.15 0.81
C ILE A 32 -6.90 -7.17 -0.38
N ALA A 33 -5.81 -7.22 -1.13
CA ALA A 33 -5.62 -6.36 -2.30
C ALA A 33 -6.42 -6.80 -3.54
N GLY A 34 -7.10 -7.94 -3.51
CA GLY A 34 -7.81 -8.49 -4.67
C GLY A 34 -6.88 -8.94 -5.79
N ILE A 35 -5.64 -9.32 -5.50
CA ILE A 35 -4.72 -9.94 -6.46
C ILE A 35 -5.03 -11.43 -6.58
N ASP A 36 -5.25 -12.08 -5.43
CA ASP A 36 -5.64 -13.48 -5.34
C ASP A 36 -7.09 -13.60 -4.84
N LYS A 37 -7.70 -14.76 -5.05
CA LYS A 37 -9.03 -15.09 -4.54
C LYS A 37 -8.95 -16.14 -3.43
N PRO A 38 -9.77 -15.99 -2.36
CA PRO A 38 -9.82 -17.01 -1.32
C PRO A 38 -10.46 -18.30 -1.86
N SER A 39 -10.04 -19.46 -1.33
CA SER A 39 -10.66 -20.74 -1.64
C SER A 39 -12.09 -20.86 -1.07
N SER A 40 -12.35 -20.15 0.04
CA SER A 40 -13.65 -20.03 0.69
C SER A 40 -13.67 -18.80 1.60
N GLY A 41 -14.86 -18.40 2.05
CA GLY A 41 -15.05 -17.23 2.89
C GLY A 41 -15.39 -15.98 2.09
N THR A 42 -15.36 -14.83 2.76
CA THR A 42 -15.69 -13.51 2.22
C THR A 42 -14.58 -12.51 2.49
N ILE A 43 -14.41 -11.55 1.60
CA ILE A 43 -13.54 -10.40 1.81
C ILE A 43 -14.35 -9.17 1.48
N GLU A 44 -14.80 -8.47 2.52
CA GLU A 44 -15.60 -7.26 2.36
C GLU A 44 -14.74 -6.01 2.56
N ILE A 45 -14.72 -5.12 1.56
CA ILE A 45 -14.00 -3.86 1.61
C ILE A 45 -14.92 -2.75 1.11
N GLY A 46 -15.17 -1.75 1.97
CA GLY A 46 -16.07 -0.65 1.63
C GLY A 46 -17.49 -1.11 1.28
N GLY A 47 -17.98 -2.19 1.89
CA GLY A 47 -19.30 -2.77 1.63
C GLY A 47 -19.38 -3.66 0.37
N VAL A 48 -18.25 -3.97 -0.26
CA VAL A 48 -18.17 -4.84 -1.45
C VAL A 48 -17.48 -6.14 -1.09
N ASP A 49 -18.16 -7.29 -1.28
CA ASP A 49 -17.54 -8.62 -1.18
C ASP A 49 -16.72 -8.90 -2.46
N ILE A 50 -15.43 -8.62 -2.40
CA ILE A 50 -14.53 -8.74 -3.55
C ILE A 50 -14.28 -10.22 -3.96
N ALA A 51 -14.53 -11.18 -3.06
CA ALA A 51 -14.38 -12.59 -3.38
C ALA A 51 -15.40 -13.06 -4.43
N ARG A 52 -16.53 -12.35 -4.58
CA ARG A 52 -17.59 -12.67 -5.54
C ARG A 52 -17.45 -12.01 -6.90
N LEU A 53 -16.55 -11.04 -7.03
CA LEU A 53 -16.35 -10.33 -8.29
C LEU A 53 -15.72 -11.27 -9.34
N SER A 54 -16.12 -11.10 -10.60
CA SER A 54 -15.42 -11.72 -11.73
C SER A 54 -14.00 -11.13 -11.86
N GLU A 55 -13.13 -11.77 -12.63
CA GLU A 55 -11.74 -11.27 -12.82
C GLU A 55 -11.69 -9.84 -13.36
N GLY A 56 -12.57 -9.49 -14.31
CA GLY A 56 -12.65 -8.14 -14.86
C GLY A 56 -13.14 -7.13 -13.82
N GLU A 57 -14.23 -7.43 -13.12
CA GLU A 57 -14.78 -6.57 -12.06
C GLU A 57 -13.77 -6.39 -10.92
N LEU A 58 -13.03 -7.43 -10.55
CA LEU A 58 -12.00 -7.38 -9.51
C LEU A 58 -10.82 -6.51 -9.94
N ALA A 59 -10.41 -6.58 -11.22
CA ALA A 59 -9.36 -5.73 -11.76
C ALA A 59 -9.76 -4.24 -11.75
N ASP A 60 -10.99 -3.94 -12.18
CA ASP A 60 -11.56 -2.60 -12.16
C ASP A 60 -11.71 -2.06 -10.72
N TRP A 61 -12.21 -2.91 -9.83
CA TRP A 61 -12.33 -2.56 -8.41
C TRP A 61 -10.97 -2.25 -7.80
N ARG A 62 -9.97 -3.11 -8.00
CA ARG A 62 -8.61 -2.93 -7.50
C ARG A 62 -7.98 -1.63 -8.01
N ALA A 63 -8.09 -1.34 -9.30
CA ALA A 63 -7.53 -0.15 -9.91
C ALA A 63 -8.04 1.15 -9.28
N ASN A 64 -9.28 1.14 -8.77
CA ASN A 64 -9.92 2.33 -8.18
C ASN A 64 -9.86 2.38 -6.65
N ASN A 65 -9.62 1.26 -5.97
CA ASN A 65 -9.81 1.16 -4.52
C ASN A 65 -8.55 0.79 -3.76
N VAL A 66 -7.50 0.28 -4.42
CA VAL A 66 -6.29 -0.21 -3.75
C VAL A 66 -5.04 0.49 -4.27
N GLY A 67 -4.26 1.06 -3.36
CA GLY A 67 -2.89 1.51 -3.62
C GLY A 67 -1.89 0.47 -3.13
N PHE A 68 -0.87 0.16 -3.93
CA PHE A 68 0.15 -0.83 -3.60
C PHE A 68 1.51 -0.18 -3.40
N ILE A 69 2.15 -0.46 -2.26
CA ILE A 69 3.52 -0.05 -1.93
C ILE A 69 4.35 -1.32 -1.73
N PHE A 70 5.45 -1.45 -2.48
CA PHE A 70 6.33 -2.62 -2.47
C PHE A 70 7.68 -2.30 -1.84
N GLN A 71 8.36 -3.31 -1.33
CA GLN A 71 9.70 -3.23 -0.77
C GLN A 71 10.72 -2.68 -1.79
N PHE A 72 10.69 -3.18 -3.04
CA PHE A 72 11.62 -2.78 -4.11
C PHE A 72 11.01 -1.75 -5.07
N TYR A 73 10.15 -0.88 -4.57
CA TYR A 73 9.54 0.27 -5.27
C TYR A 73 8.74 -0.09 -6.53
N ASN A 74 9.18 -1.05 -7.33
CA ASN A 74 8.59 -1.49 -8.60
C ASN A 74 8.29 -0.32 -9.55
N LEU A 75 9.22 0.63 -9.64
CA LEU A 75 9.16 1.72 -10.61
C LEU A 75 9.63 1.22 -11.97
N LEU A 76 9.02 1.73 -13.02
CA LEU A 76 9.49 1.50 -14.39
C LEU A 76 10.71 2.38 -14.65
N PRO A 77 11.90 1.81 -14.90
CA PRO A 77 13.14 2.56 -14.95
C PRO A 77 13.24 3.50 -16.17
N VAL A 78 12.41 3.27 -17.19
CA VAL A 78 12.36 4.05 -18.43
C VAL A 78 11.38 5.22 -18.34
N LEU A 79 10.67 5.37 -17.23
CA LEU A 79 9.71 6.43 -16.98
C LEU A 79 10.24 7.37 -15.89
N SER A 80 9.91 8.67 -16.02
CA SER A 80 10.19 9.66 -14.97
C SER A 80 9.40 9.35 -13.69
N ALA A 81 9.69 10.08 -12.61
CA ALA A 81 8.88 10.03 -11.38
C ALA A 81 7.43 10.41 -11.69
N PHE A 82 7.22 11.48 -12.46
CA PHE A 82 5.90 11.92 -12.89
C PHE A 82 5.15 10.82 -13.64
N ASP A 83 5.77 10.23 -14.66
CA ASP A 83 5.14 9.21 -15.50
C ASP A 83 4.83 7.93 -14.72
N ASN A 84 5.73 7.51 -13.79
CA ASN A 84 5.47 6.40 -12.90
C ASN A 84 4.22 6.62 -12.01
N VAL A 85 4.04 7.84 -11.51
CA VAL A 85 2.88 8.20 -10.70
C VAL A 85 1.62 8.31 -11.56
N GLU A 86 1.71 8.76 -12.80
CA GLU A 86 0.56 8.88 -13.71
C GLU A 86 -0.01 7.53 -14.17
N LEU A 87 0.79 6.46 -14.18
CA LEU A 87 0.40 5.15 -14.73
C LEU A 87 -1.00 4.66 -14.31
N PRO A 88 -1.36 4.64 -13.02
CA PRO A 88 -2.70 4.18 -12.62
C PRO A 88 -3.83 5.05 -13.17
N LEU A 89 -3.59 6.33 -13.37
CA LEU A 89 -4.59 7.27 -13.90
C LEU A 89 -4.88 7.06 -15.39
N LEU A 90 -4.00 6.40 -16.13
CA LEU A 90 -4.23 6.08 -17.54
C LEU A 90 -5.37 5.09 -17.74
N LEU A 91 -5.71 4.32 -16.70
CA LEU A 91 -6.84 3.38 -16.69
C LEU A 91 -8.16 4.06 -16.26
N THR A 92 -8.13 5.32 -15.91
CA THR A 92 -9.32 6.10 -15.51
C THR A 92 -9.88 6.89 -16.68
N GLY A 93 -11.09 7.41 -16.54
CA GLY A 93 -11.71 8.32 -17.52
C GLY A 93 -11.20 9.76 -17.48
N LEU A 94 -10.12 10.04 -16.72
CA LEU A 94 -9.62 11.41 -16.55
C LEU A 94 -8.90 11.93 -17.80
N GLY A 95 -9.17 13.19 -18.17
CA GLY A 95 -8.44 13.89 -19.20
C GLY A 95 -7.00 14.21 -18.80
N ALA A 96 -6.12 14.44 -19.77
CA ALA A 96 -4.68 14.70 -19.55
C ALA A 96 -4.42 15.82 -18.51
N ARG A 97 -5.16 16.92 -18.58
CA ARG A 97 -5.03 18.03 -17.63
C ARG A 97 -5.34 17.59 -16.19
N GLN A 98 -6.41 16.82 -15.99
CA GLN A 98 -6.83 16.34 -14.67
C GLN A 98 -5.80 15.35 -14.10
N ARG A 99 -5.25 14.46 -14.95
CA ARG A 99 -4.17 13.55 -14.53
C ARG A 99 -2.95 14.33 -14.09
N HIS A 100 -2.52 15.31 -14.90
CA HIS A 100 -1.37 16.16 -14.58
C HIS A 100 -1.54 16.88 -13.24
N GLU A 101 -2.71 17.48 -12.98
CA GLU A 101 -3.02 18.17 -11.73
C GLU A 101 -2.96 17.20 -10.53
N ARG A 102 -3.50 15.98 -10.66
CA ARG A 102 -3.44 14.97 -9.59
C ARG A 102 -2.02 14.48 -9.32
N VAL A 103 -1.25 14.20 -10.36
CA VAL A 103 0.16 13.78 -10.19
C VAL A 103 0.97 14.87 -9.50
N ALA A 104 0.81 16.13 -9.90
CA ALA A 104 1.50 17.24 -9.26
C ALA A 104 1.15 17.36 -7.76
N GLN A 105 -0.14 17.18 -7.42
CA GLN A 105 -0.60 17.23 -6.02
C GLN A 105 0.03 16.12 -5.17
N VAL A 106 0.04 14.86 -5.66
CA VAL A 106 0.62 13.76 -4.87
C VAL A 106 2.14 13.81 -4.81
N LEU A 107 2.82 14.30 -5.86
CA LEU A 107 4.27 14.56 -5.81
C LEU A 107 4.61 15.66 -4.80
N GLN A 108 3.79 16.69 -4.70
CA GLN A 108 3.93 17.72 -3.67
C GLN A 108 3.73 17.14 -2.27
N LEU A 109 2.72 16.30 -2.08
CA LEU A 109 2.42 15.63 -0.80
C LEU A 109 3.60 14.80 -0.28
N VAL A 110 4.29 14.08 -1.19
CA VAL A 110 5.45 13.27 -0.81
C VAL A 110 6.78 14.04 -0.86
N GLY A 111 6.75 15.36 -1.12
CA GLY A 111 7.92 16.24 -1.11
C GLY A 111 8.87 16.05 -2.29
N LEU A 112 8.33 15.71 -3.49
CA LEU A 112 9.11 15.42 -4.70
C LEU A 112 8.73 16.29 -5.91
N SER A 113 8.14 17.48 -5.69
CA SER A 113 7.75 18.37 -6.80
C SER A 113 8.92 18.75 -7.69
N ASP A 114 10.12 18.94 -7.12
CA ASP A 114 11.36 19.30 -7.81
C ASP A 114 12.07 18.09 -8.45
N ARG A 115 11.53 16.89 -8.30
CA ARG A 115 12.05 15.62 -8.82
C ARG A 115 11.13 14.95 -9.83
N ALA A 116 10.06 15.62 -10.26
CA ALA A 116 9.05 15.07 -11.16
C ALA A 116 9.64 14.48 -12.46
N ASP A 117 10.62 15.16 -13.04
CA ASP A 117 11.25 14.77 -14.31
C ASP A 117 12.44 13.79 -14.14
N HIS A 118 12.81 13.43 -12.90
CA HIS A 118 13.93 12.50 -12.65
C HIS A 118 13.51 11.06 -12.91
N TYR A 119 14.44 10.28 -13.45
CA TYR A 119 14.29 8.84 -13.62
C TYR A 119 14.67 8.09 -12.33
N PRO A 120 14.20 6.86 -12.12
CA PRO A 120 14.53 6.08 -10.91
C PRO A 120 16.04 5.98 -10.63
N SER A 121 16.88 5.89 -11.66
CA SER A 121 18.34 5.85 -11.52
C SER A 121 18.97 7.14 -10.98
N GLU A 122 18.24 8.25 -11.00
CA GLU A 122 18.68 9.57 -10.52
C GLU A 122 18.14 9.89 -9.12
N LEU A 123 17.35 8.97 -8.54
CA LEU A 123 16.69 9.11 -7.26
C LEU A 123 17.33 8.21 -6.20
N SER A 124 17.45 8.70 -4.98
CA SER A 124 17.82 7.85 -3.82
C SER A 124 16.74 6.80 -3.56
N GLY A 125 17.05 5.72 -2.82
CA GLY A 125 16.09 4.69 -2.43
C GLY A 125 14.85 5.27 -1.75
N GLY A 126 15.03 6.20 -0.81
CA GLY A 126 13.91 6.89 -0.15
C GLY A 126 13.08 7.75 -1.09
N GLN A 127 13.70 8.42 -2.06
CA GLN A 127 12.96 9.17 -3.08
C GLN A 127 12.18 8.22 -4.00
N GLN A 128 12.76 7.09 -4.41
CA GLN A 128 12.07 6.06 -5.18
C GLN A 128 10.87 5.49 -4.42
N GLN A 129 11.01 5.23 -3.11
CA GLN A 129 9.89 4.77 -2.28
C GLN A 129 8.79 5.83 -2.16
N ARG A 130 9.15 7.11 -2.03
CA ARG A 130 8.17 8.21 -2.02
C ARG A 130 7.44 8.33 -3.38
N VAL A 131 8.10 8.07 -4.52
CA VAL A 131 7.44 7.97 -5.83
C VAL A 131 6.47 6.78 -5.85
N ALA A 132 6.85 5.62 -5.31
CA ALA A 132 5.97 4.45 -5.21
C ALA A 132 4.74 4.73 -4.32
N ILE A 133 4.92 5.47 -3.21
CA ILE A 133 3.82 5.94 -2.35
C ILE A 133 2.91 6.90 -3.12
N ALA A 134 3.46 7.88 -3.83
CA ALA A 134 2.69 8.81 -4.65
C ALA A 134 1.87 8.08 -5.73
N ARG A 135 2.46 7.08 -6.40
CA ARG A 135 1.77 6.22 -7.36
C ARG A 135 0.62 5.44 -6.71
N ALA A 136 0.81 4.95 -5.48
CA ALA A 136 -0.24 4.26 -4.74
C ALA A 136 -1.40 5.18 -4.35
N LEU A 137 -1.14 6.47 -4.15
CA LEU A 137 -2.12 7.48 -3.70
C LEU A 137 -2.89 8.16 -4.83
N VAL A 138 -2.35 8.17 -6.05
CA VAL A 138 -2.81 9.06 -7.12
C VAL A 138 -4.25 8.81 -7.57
N THR A 139 -4.75 7.58 -7.41
CA THR A 139 -6.16 7.22 -7.66
C THR A 139 -7.09 7.54 -6.50
N ASP A 140 -6.55 8.06 -5.39
CA ASP A 140 -7.27 8.32 -4.15
C ASP A 140 -7.94 7.05 -3.56
N PRO A 141 -7.18 5.95 -3.39
CA PRO A 141 -7.73 4.67 -2.96
C PRO A 141 -8.25 4.73 -1.53
N GLN A 142 -9.25 3.87 -1.22
CA GLN A 142 -9.72 3.70 0.15
C GLN A 142 -8.82 2.81 1.00
N LEU A 143 -8.03 1.93 0.37
CA LEU A 143 -7.11 1.00 1.03
C LEU A 143 -5.71 1.11 0.43
N ILE A 144 -4.71 1.19 1.28
CA ILE A 144 -3.30 1.07 0.92
C ILE A 144 -2.77 -0.23 1.51
N VAL A 145 -2.16 -1.06 0.68
CA VAL A 145 -1.44 -2.25 1.12
C VAL A 145 0.05 -2.02 0.92
N ALA A 146 0.84 -2.30 1.94
CA ALA A 146 2.27 -2.08 1.93
C ALA A 146 3.01 -3.37 2.32
N ASP A 147 3.84 -3.89 1.40
CA ASP A 147 4.65 -5.08 1.65
C ASP A 147 6.09 -4.65 1.91
N GLU A 148 6.52 -4.73 3.19
CA GLU A 148 7.85 -4.34 3.67
C GLU A 148 8.32 -2.95 3.18
N PRO A 149 7.54 -1.87 3.37
CA PRO A 149 7.77 -0.59 2.69
C PRO A 149 9.09 0.09 3.04
N THR A 150 9.80 -0.37 4.07
CA THR A 150 11.10 0.17 4.53
C THR A 150 12.21 -0.85 4.48
N GLY A 151 11.95 -2.06 3.98
CA GLY A 151 12.89 -3.19 4.06
C GLY A 151 14.18 -3.02 3.25
N ASP A 152 14.22 -2.11 2.26
CA ASP A 152 15.39 -1.79 1.43
C ASP A 152 15.99 -0.41 1.74
N LEU A 153 15.58 0.21 2.85
CA LEU A 153 15.99 1.56 3.22
C LEU A 153 16.91 1.55 4.44
N ASP A 154 17.82 2.53 4.50
CA ASP A 154 18.52 2.83 5.73
C ASP A 154 17.54 3.32 6.81
N ARG A 155 18.00 3.26 8.07
CA ARG A 155 17.13 3.56 9.21
C ARG A 155 16.49 4.94 9.16
N THR A 156 17.28 5.97 8.81
CA THR A 156 16.78 7.36 8.81
C THR A 156 15.72 7.55 7.74
N THR A 157 16.00 7.08 6.54
CA THR A 157 15.08 7.13 5.40
C THR A 157 13.82 6.29 5.66
N GLY A 158 13.98 5.12 6.30
CA GLY A 158 12.85 4.28 6.70
C GLY A 158 11.90 4.99 7.68
N GLU A 159 12.44 5.69 8.69
CA GLU A 159 11.64 6.49 9.64
C GLU A 159 10.89 7.63 8.94
N GLU A 160 11.49 8.27 7.95
CA GLU A 160 10.81 9.30 7.15
C GLU A 160 9.65 8.72 6.34
N VAL A 161 9.82 7.54 5.74
CA VAL A 161 8.76 6.83 5.01
C VAL A 161 7.62 6.43 5.95
N LEU A 162 7.94 5.87 7.12
CA LEU A 162 6.93 5.52 8.13
C LEU A 162 6.17 6.75 8.63
N SER A 163 6.86 7.87 8.83
CA SER A 163 6.21 9.13 9.21
C SER A 163 5.26 9.65 8.12
N LEU A 164 5.62 9.46 6.85
CA LEU A 164 4.72 9.78 5.74
C LEU A 164 3.47 8.89 5.76
N LEU A 165 3.61 7.56 5.97
CA LEU A 165 2.46 6.65 6.09
C LEU A 165 1.55 7.04 7.25
N ASP A 166 2.12 7.42 8.39
CA ASP A 166 1.40 7.93 9.55
C ASP A 166 0.56 9.18 9.20
N GLN A 167 1.14 10.14 8.49
CA GLN A 167 0.44 11.33 8.03
C GLN A 167 -0.73 10.98 7.11
N LEU A 168 -0.56 10.01 6.20
CA LEU A 168 -1.65 9.57 5.31
C LEU A 168 -2.87 9.04 6.09
N VAL A 169 -2.63 8.35 7.20
CA VAL A 169 -3.69 7.87 8.08
C VAL A 169 -4.33 9.01 8.85
N HIS A 170 -3.54 9.80 9.57
CA HIS A 170 -4.06 10.80 10.51
C HIS A 170 -4.61 12.05 9.85
N GLU A 171 -4.00 12.51 8.74
CA GLU A 171 -4.39 13.75 8.06
C GLU A 171 -5.35 13.50 6.89
N LEU A 172 -5.20 12.37 6.19
CA LEU A 172 -6.00 12.05 5.00
C LEU A 172 -7.00 10.91 5.22
N GLY A 173 -7.06 10.33 6.43
CA GLY A 173 -8.00 9.27 6.78
C GLY A 173 -7.82 7.97 5.97
N LYS A 174 -6.60 7.70 5.46
CA LYS A 174 -6.33 6.49 4.69
C LYS A 174 -6.26 5.26 5.58
N THR A 175 -6.81 4.15 5.11
CA THR A 175 -6.65 2.85 5.74
C THR A 175 -5.41 2.18 5.20
N ILE A 176 -4.51 1.70 6.08
CA ILE A 176 -3.26 1.06 5.67
C ILE A 176 -3.14 -0.32 6.32
N VAL A 177 -2.87 -1.34 5.51
CA VAL A 177 -2.44 -2.67 5.96
C VAL A 177 -1.00 -2.88 5.52
N MET A 178 -0.09 -2.96 6.47
CA MET A 178 1.35 -3.09 6.24
C MET A 178 1.84 -4.46 6.69
N VAL A 179 2.53 -5.17 5.83
CA VAL A 179 3.33 -6.34 6.21
C VAL A 179 4.73 -5.86 6.57
N THR A 180 5.24 -6.28 7.72
CA THR A 180 6.62 -6.04 8.10
C THR A 180 7.14 -7.12 9.06
N HIS A 181 8.45 -7.34 9.05
CA HIS A 181 9.15 -8.13 10.06
C HIS A 181 9.93 -7.25 11.05
N ASP A 182 9.99 -5.93 10.82
CA ASP A 182 10.63 -4.97 11.72
C ASP A 182 9.65 -4.53 12.82
N PRO A 183 9.92 -4.86 14.11
CA PRO A 183 9.07 -4.45 15.23
C PRO A 183 8.93 -2.92 15.37
N LYS A 184 9.95 -2.16 14.92
CA LYS A 184 9.90 -0.69 14.98
C LYS A 184 8.95 -0.11 13.94
N ALA A 185 8.97 -0.67 12.73
CA ALA A 185 8.01 -0.31 11.72
C ALA A 185 6.59 -0.68 12.16
N ALA A 186 6.40 -1.88 12.72
CA ALA A 186 5.11 -2.33 13.23
C ALA A 186 4.57 -1.45 14.37
N ALA A 187 5.45 -0.95 15.24
CA ALA A 187 5.07 -0.07 16.35
C ALA A 187 4.53 1.31 15.91
N ARG A 188 4.67 1.67 14.62
CA ARG A 188 4.05 2.88 14.06
C ARG A 188 2.58 2.67 13.72
N ALA A 189 2.15 1.43 13.55
CA ALA A 189 0.74 1.11 13.32
C ALA A 189 -0.07 1.26 14.61
N GLY A 190 -1.35 1.58 14.47
CA GLY A 190 -2.28 1.64 15.62
C GLY A 190 -2.60 0.27 16.24
N ARG A 191 -2.45 -0.79 15.44
CA ARG A 191 -2.66 -2.18 15.86
C ARG A 191 -1.66 -3.12 15.18
N MET A 192 -1.17 -4.09 15.94
CA MET A 192 -0.34 -5.18 15.43
C MET A 192 -1.13 -6.49 15.46
N VAL A 193 -1.05 -7.24 14.38
CA VAL A 193 -1.66 -8.56 14.23
C VAL A 193 -0.56 -9.56 13.86
N HIS A 194 -0.50 -10.66 14.57
CA HIS A 194 0.50 -11.70 14.34
C HIS A 194 -0.10 -12.86 13.56
N LEU A 195 0.56 -13.22 12.45
CA LEU A 195 0.21 -14.38 11.63
C LEU A 195 1.25 -15.48 11.81
N GLU A 196 0.84 -16.63 12.33
CA GLU A 196 1.69 -17.78 12.53
C GLU A 196 1.07 -19.04 11.90
N LYS A 197 1.82 -19.70 11.01
CA LYS A 197 1.37 -20.92 10.31
C LYS A 197 -0.02 -20.81 9.66
N GLY A 198 -0.34 -19.62 9.15
CA GLY A 198 -1.60 -19.36 8.45
C GLY A 198 -2.79 -19.02 9.34
N VAL A 199 -2.61 -18.80 10.64
CA VAL A 199 -3.64 -18.37 11.60
C VAL A 199 -3.26 -17.05 12.24
N LEU A 200 -4.24 -16.23 12.58
CA LEU A 200 -4.02 -15.06 13.45
C LEU A 200 -3.92 -15.53 14.91
N VAL A 201 -2.83 -15.17 15.58
CA VAL A 201 -2.52 -15.70 16.93
C VAL A 201 -2.55 -14.64 18.04
N ASP A 202 -2.41 -13.37 17.67
CA ASP A 202 -2.42 -12.27 18.65
C ASP A 202 -2.84 -10.96 17.97
N GLU A 203 -3.62 -10.16 18.68
CA GLU A 203 -3.98 -8.79 18.33
C GLU A 203 -3.61 -7.88 19.49
N SER A 204 -2.54 -7.14 19.37
CA SER A 204 -2.09 -6.21 20.42
C SER A 204 -2.21 -4.77 19.94
N PRO A 205 -2.73 -3.84 20.77
CA PRO A 205 -2.59 -2.43 20.48
C PRO A 205 -1.10 -2.09 20.42
N ALA A 206 -0.69 -1.36 19.41
CA ALA A 206 0.66 -0.81 19.34
C ALA A 206 0.79 0.28 20.43
N HIS A 207 1.75 0.13 21.34
CA HIS A 207 2.02 1.07 22.43
C HIS A 207 3.07 2.10 22.01
#